data_d260e11178a5a33bdb4e1d0ef0d87058
#
_entry.id   d260e11178a5a33bdb4e1d0ef0d87058
#
_cell.length_a   1.000
_cell.length_b   1.000
_cell.length_c   1.000
_cell.angle_alpha   90.00
_cell.angle_beta   90.00
_cell.angle_gamma   90.00
#
_symmetry.space_group_name_H-M   'P 1'
#
loop_
_entity.id
_entity.type
_entity.pdbx_description
1 polymer ?
#
loop_
_entity_poly.entity_id
_entity_poly.type
_entity_poly.pdbx_seq_one_letter_code
_entity_poly.pdbx_strand_id
1 'polypeptide(L)'
;MSASIDFSEIREMTIAFSGLSHMDNEYTFFYDETNNSRLFRITETDFNASKDEDFVLGGLVYEGKHKAFDMEKLLQSLRLQPTMKEVKRKHIAPGNSFLECVNSRKLQTLLEWIIENKIYIHFMAMNNLYYGVVDIVDSLIADTELSGLPWEYITHMKNALYKYINADIAYIHEVFLHYGYPNIADESVREFCEVMSGWIEEIEAENEADDFALESVRQLLKSARKKKNLCFLTDNENLMLMDGYESLYMEPIYMFPNSEHIFD
;
A
#
# COMPACT_ATOMS: atom_id res chain seq x y z
N MET A 1 21.54 -10.54 20.50
CA MET A 1 21.06 -11.67 19.67
C MET A 1 20.11 -11.06 18.66
N SER A 2 20.43 -11.09 17.39
CA SER A 2 19.48 -10.64 16.37
C SER A 2 18.37 -11.70 16.30
N ALA A 3 17.14 -11.31 16.61
CA ALA A 3 16.00 -12.17 16.37
C ALA A 3 15.87 -12.35 14.85
N SER A 4 15.98 -13.56 14.34
CA SER A 4 15.62 -13.85 12.95
C SER A 4 14.10 -13.92 12.88
N ILE A 5 13.49 -13.06 12.08
CA ILE A 5 12.06 -13.14 11.80
C ILE A 5 11.89 -14.30 10.81
N ASP A 6 11.06 -15.26 11.15
CA ASP A 6 10.69 -16.36 10.25
C ASP A 6 9.42 -15.95 9.47
N PHE A 7 9.57 -15.69 8.20
CA PHE A 7 8.47 -15.33 7.30
C PHE A 7 7.74 -16.53 6.69
N SER A 8 8.15 -17.77 7.01
CA SER A 8 7.61 -18.98 6.38
C SER A 8 6.11 -19.13 6.60
N GLU A 9 5.64 -18.89 7.82
CA GLU A 9 4.22 -19.00 8.17
C GLU A 9 3.38 -17.94 7.44
N ILE A 10 3.85 -16.68 7.42
CA ILE A 10 3.19 -15.58 6.70
C ILE A 10 3.10 -15.89 5.22
N ARG A 11 4.20 -16.38 4.63
CA ARG A 11 4.25 -16.79 3.22
C ARG A 11 3.24 -17.88 2.90
N GLU A 12 3.22 -18.97 3.68
CA GLU A 12 2.30 -20.08 3.48
C GLU A 12 0.84 -19.64 3.59
N MET A 13 0.51 -18.82 4.58
CA MET A 13 -0.82 -18.25 4.74
C MET A 13 -1.21 -17.38 3.52
N THR A 14 -0.32 -16.51 3.06
CA THR A 14 -0.57 -15.64 1.90
C THR A 14 -0.80 -16.45 0.63
N ILE A 15 0.03 -17.47 0.38
CA ILE A 15 -0.11 -18.37 -0.77
C ILE A 15 -1.46 -19.09 -0.73
N ALA A 16 -1.81 -19.68 0.42
CA ALA A 16 -3.04 -20.43 0.57
C ALA A 16 -4.28 -19.54 0.44
N PHE A 17 -4.25 -18.37 1.05
CA PHE A 17 -5.37 -17.43 1.07
C PHE A 17 -5.64 -16.81 -0.31
N SER A 18 -4.57 -16.44 -1.02
CA SER A 18 -4.67 -15.79 -2.33
C SER A 18 -4.66 -16.77 -3.50
N GLY A 19 -4.57 -18.09 -3.25
CA GLY A 19 -4.55 -19.11 -4.28
C GLY A 19 -3.35 -19.00 -5.23
N LEU A 20 -2.20 -18.51 -4.71
CA LEU A 20 -1.00 -18.29 -5.51
C LEU A 20 -0.33 -19.62 -5.87
N SER A 21 0.36 -19.65 -7.02
CA SER A 21 1.08 -20.81 -7.50
C SER A 21 2.43 -20.40 -8.07
N HIS A 22 3.33 -21.38 -8.24
CA HIS A 22 4.65 -21.16 -8.83
C HIS A 22 5.59 -20.25 -8.03
N MET A 23 5.29 -20.05 -6.74
CA MET A 23 6.07 -19.17 -5.86
C MET A 23 7.45 -19.74 -5.50
N ASP A 24 7.68 -21.03 -5.75
CA ASP A 24 8.96 -21.72 -5.54
C ASP A 24 9.80 -21.83 -6.82
N ASN A 25 9.29 -21.36 -7.96
CA ASN A 25 10.05 -21.31 -9.18
C ASN A 25 11.19 -20.29 -9.09
N GLU A 26 12.20 -20.46 -9.94
CA GLU A 26 13.33 -19.54 -10.05
C GLU A 26 12.96 -18.42 -11.03
N TYR A 27 13.05 -17.17 -10.58
CA TYR A 27 12.83 -15.96 -11.38
C TYR A 27 13.98 -14.98 -11.20
N THR A 28 14.08 -14.02 -12.12
CA THR A 28 14.92 -12.83 -11.96
C THR A 28 14.02 -11.61 -12.01
N PHE A 29 14.02 -10.83 -10.94
CA PHE A 29 13.25 -9.60 -10.76
C PHE A 29 14.15 -8.39 -10.89
N PHE A 30 13.69 -7.36 -11.61
CA PHE A 30 14.26 -6.03 -11.63
C PHE A 30 13.20 -5.06 -11.11
N TYR A 31 13.58 -4.21 -10.18
CA TYR A 31 12.68 -3.24 -9.56
C TYR A 31 13.13 -1.83 -9.79
N ASP A 32 12.17 -0.95 -9.89
CA ASP A 32 12.28 0.49 -9.81
C ASP A 32 11.12 1.03 -8.98
N GLU A 33 11.24 2.22 -8.46
CA GLU A 33 10.25 2.80 -7.58
C GLU A 33 9.77 4.16 -8.06
N THR A 34 8.54 4.51 -7.68
CA THR A 34 8.01 5.85 -7.89
C THR A 34 7.27 6.36 -6.65
N ASN A 35 7.26 7.69 -6.49
CA ASN A 35 6.62 8.39 -5.37
C ASN A 35 7.17 7.97 -4.00
N ASN A 36 8.46 7.65 -3.90
CA ASN A 36 9.11 7.33 -2.65
C ASN A 36 9.28 8.59 -1.80
N SER A 37 8.35 8.84 -0.89
CA SER A 37 8.44 9.93 0.09
C SER A 37 9.38 9.62 1.27
N ARG A 38 9.89 8.38 1.36
CA ARG A 38 10.67 7.78 2.46
C ARG A 38 9.88 7.60 3.74
N LEU A 39 9.10 8.59 4.12
CA LEU A 39 8.20 8.57 5.27
C LEU A 39 6.94 9.38 4.94
N PHE A 40 5.85 9.10 5.66
CA PHE A 40 4.61 9.84 5.55
C PHE A 40 4.14 10.29 6.93
N ARG A 41 3.97 11.59 7.11
CA ARG A 41 3.62 12.19 8.40
C ARG A 41 2.67 13.37 8.26
N ILE A 42 1.94 13.62 9.34
CA ILE A 42 1.11 14.80 9.52
C ILE A 42 1.99 16.01 9.83
N THR A 43 1.72 17.14 9.22
CA THR A 43 2.33 18.45 9.51
C THR A 43 1.28 19.40 10.11
N GLU A 44 1.64 20.58 10.50
CA GLU A 44 0.69 21.55 11.07
C GLU A 44 -0.47 21.93 10.13
N THR A 45 -0.27 21.85 8.83
CA THR A 45 -1.24 22.32 7.83
C THR A 45 -1.69 21.27 6.83
N ASP A 46 -0.93 20.18 6.65
CA ASP A 46 -1.18 19.14 5.65
C ASP A 46 -0.34 17.90 5.96
N PHE A 47 -0.03 17.08 4.98
CA PHE A 47 0.94 15.99 5.04
C PHE A 47 2.26 16.42 4.39
N ASN A 48 3.36 15.74 4.73
CA ASN A 48 4.69 16.02 4.15
C ASN A 48 4.84 15.57 2.68
N ALA A 49 3.92 14.75 2.20
CA ALA A 49 3.86 14.25 0.83
C ALA A 49 2.41 14.16 0.36
N SER A 50 2.19 13.97 -0.93
CA SER A 50 0.84 13.82 -1.48
C SER A 50 0.14 12.58 -0.93
N LYS A 51 -1.07 12.75 -0.40
CA LYS A 51 -1.95 11.66 0.05
C LYS A 51 -2.63 10.92 -1.11
N ASP A 52 -2.67 11.56 -2.28
CA ASP A 52 -3.33 11.07 -3.48
C ASP A 52 -2.37 10.33 -4.43
N GLU A 53 -1.09 10.22 -4.07
CA GLU A 53 -0.08 9.50 -4.83
C GLU A 53 0.28 8.20 -4.09
N ASP A 54 0.21 7.08 -4.84
CA ASP A 54 0.63 5.80 -4.32
C ASP A 54 2.15 5.64 -4.49
N PHE A 55 2.81 5.10 -3.47
CA PHE A 55 4.12 4.49 -3.67
C PHE A 55 3.95 3.24 -4.51
N VAL A 56 4.77 3.07 -5.53
CA VAL A 56 4.78 1.85 -6.35
C VAL A 56 6.21 1.32 -6.45
N LEU A 57 6.40 0.09 -6.01
CA LEU A 57 7.57 -0.73 -6.32
C LEU A 57 7.18 -1.65 -7.46
N GLY A 58 7.79 -1.50 -8.61
CA GLY A 58 7.41 -2.25 -9.80
C GLY A 58 8.58 -2.61 -10.67
N GLY A 59 8.36 -3.53 -11.60
CA GLY A 59 9.43 -3.92 -12.49
C GLY A 59 9.10 -5.05 -13.44
N LEU A 60 10.15 -5.60 -14.00
CA LEU A 60 10.09 -6.69 -14.97
C LEU A 60 10.62 -7.98 -14.35
N VAL A 61 9.97 -9.07 -14.69
CA VAL A 61 10.29 -10.41 -14.16
C VAL A 61 10.33 -11.41 -15.30
N TYR A 62 11.28 -12.31 -15.29
CA TYR A 62 11.28 -13.46 -16.18
C TYR A 62 11.71 -14.73 -15.44
N GLU A 63 11.30 -15.87 -15.96
CA GLU A 63 11.61 -17.18 -15.40
C GLU A 63 13.07 -17.56 -15.63
N GLY A 64 13.70 -18.11 -14.61
CA GLY A 64 15.08 -18.58 -14.59
C GLY A 64 16.08 -17.48 -14.19
N LYS A 65 17.38 -17.87 -14.32
CA LYS A 65 18.52 -17.02 -13.97
C LYS A 65 18.69 -15.84 -14.92
N HIS A 66 19.42 -14.84 -14.44
CA HIS A 66 19.73 -13.64 -15.22
C HIS A 66 20.22 -13.99 -16.64
N LYS A 67 19.57 -13.38 -17.64
CA LYS A 67 19.91 -13.49 -19.05
C LYS A 67 20.02 -12.11 -19.69
N ALA A 68 20.90 -11.99 -20.68
CA ALA A 68 21.02 -10.76 -21.45
C ALA A 68 19.91 -10.67 -22.50
N PHE A 69 19.29 -9.50 -22.60
CA PHE A 69 18.40 -9.14 -23.69
C PHE A 69 19.10 -8.21 -24.68
N ASP A 70 18.68 -8.23 -25.94
CA ASP A 70 19.19 -7.33 -26.96
C ASP A 70 18.54 -5.92 -26.78
N MET A 71 19.08 -5.18 -25.83
CA MET A 71 18.59 -3.84 -25.50
C MET A 71 18.83 -2.84 -26.65
N GLU A 72 19.88 -3.03 -27.45
CA GLU A 72 20.14 -2.17 -28.60
C GLU A 72 19.02 -2.28 -29.64
N LYS A 73 18.61 -3.50 -29.96
CA LYS A 73 17.49 -3.79 -30.85
C LYS A 73 16.17 -3.22 -30.30
N LEU A 74 15.93 -3.34 -28.99
CA LEU A 74 14.76 -2.74 -28.35
C LEU A 74 14.77 -1.22 -28.49
N LEU A 75 15.87 -0.53 -28.14
CA LEU A 75 15.98 0.90 -28.26
C LEU A 75 15.77 1.39 -29.70
N GLN A 76 16.31 0.66 -30.71
CA GLN A 76 16.08 0.94 -32.12
C GLN A 76 14.60 0.81 -32.50
N SER A 77 13.92 -0.25 -32.05
CA SER A 77 12.49 -0.45 -32.33
C SER A 77 11.63 0.66 -31.72
N LEU A 78 12.01 1.16 -30.54
CA LEU A 78 11.38 2.29 -29.87
C LEU A 78 11.79 3.65 -30.45
N ARG A 79 12.67 3.67 -31.45
CA ARG A 79 13.25 4.90 -32.04
C ARG A 79 13.87 5.81 -30.98
N LEU A 80 14.62 5.20 -30.07
CA LEU A 80 15.40 5.88 -29.05
C LEU A 80 16.89 5.82 -29.42
N GLN A 81 17.67 6.76 -28.88
CA GLN A 81 19.11 6.78 -29.14
C GLN A 81 19.80 5.60 -28.44
N PRO A 82 20.69 4.86 -29.12
CA PRO A 82 21.42 3.73 -28.51
C PRO A 82 22.28 4.14 -27.30
N THR A 83 22.65 5.40 -27.23
CA THR A 83 23.46 5.96 -26.11
C THR A 83 22.62 6.38 -24.90
N MET A 84 21.30 6.18 -24.96
CA MET A 84 20.40 6.52 -23.86
C MET A 84 20.65 5.58 -22.67
N LYS A 85 21.02 6.16 -21.53
CA LYS A 85 21.35 5.40 -20.31
C LYS A 85 20.11 4.97 -19.54
N GLU A 86 19.03 5.74 -19.66
CA GLU A 86 17.78 5.54 -18.90
C GLU A 86 16.59 5.85 -19.78
N VAL A 87 15.60 4.95 -19.79
CA VAL A 87 14.34 5.11 -20.53
C VAL A 87 13.22 5.45 -19.55
N LYS A 88 12.79 6.70 -19.57
CA LYS A 88 11.70 7.20 -18.71
C LYS A 88 10.34 7.09 -19.41
N ARG A 89 9.24 7.05 -18.61
CA ARG A 89 7.85 7.04 -19.11
C ARG A 89 7.62 8.05 -20.25
N LYS A 90 8.10 9.29 -20.10
CA LYS A 90 7.94 10.36 -21.12
C LYS A 90 8.53 10.01 -22.48
N HIS A 91 9.49 9.09 -22.55
CA HIS A 91 10.11 8.66 -23.80
C HIS A 91 9.27 7.59 -24.53
N ILE A 92 8.48 6.82 -23.77
CA ILE A 92 7.69 5.67 -24.24
C ILE A 92 6.21 6.04 -24.37
N ALA A 93 5.65 6.66 -23.35
CA ALA A 93 4.23 6.99 -23.25
C ALA A 93 4.05 8.47 -22.85
N PRO A 94 4.39 9.42 -23.77
CA PRO A 94 4.21 10.85 -23.51
C PRO A 94 2.70 11.16 -23.57
N GLY A 95 2.08 11.36 -22.41
CA GLY A 95 0.66 11.70 -22.32
C GLY A 95 0.33 12.12 -20.89
N ASN A 96 -0.75 12.89 -20.74
CA ASN A 96 -1.24 13.36 -19.45
C ASN A 96 -2.41 12.52 -18.93
N SER A 97 -2.98 11.66 -19.76
CA SER A 97 -4.05 10.74 -19.41
C SER A 97 -3.66 9.29 -19.71
N PHE A 98 -4.34 8.35 -19.04
CA PHE A 98 -4.16 6.93 -19.30
C PHE A 98 -4.38 6.58 -20.79
N LEU A 99 -5.44 7.10 -21.38
CA LEU A 99 -5.78 6.83 -22.79
C LEU A 99 -4.73 7.36 -23.76
N GLU A 100 -4.15 8.54 -23.51
CA GLU A 100 -3.04 9.06 -24.31
C GLU A 100 -1.80 8.16 -24.21
N CYS A 101 -1.48 7.70 -22.99
CA CYS A 101 -0.35 6.81 -22.75
C CYS A 101 -0.52 5.47 -23.50
N VAL A 102 -1.67 4.80 -23.37
CA VAL A 102 -1.89 3.47 -23.99
C VAL A 102 -1.99 3.55 -25.53
N ASN A 103 -2.32 4.70 -26.08
CA ASN A 103 -2.32 4.94 -27.53
C ASN A 103 -0.90 5.21 -28.11
N SER A 104 0.13 5.30 -27.25
CA SER A 104 1.50 5.46 -27.72
C SER A 104 1.99 4.20 -28.45
N ARG A 105 2.40 4.37 -29.71
CA ARG A 105 3.00 3.27 -30.49
C ARG A 105 4.26 2.72 -29.84
N LYS A 106 5.05 3.55 -29.16
CA LYS A 106 6.25 3.09 -28.46
C LYS A 106 5.89 2.21 -27.25
N LEU A 107 4.83 2.58 -26.51
CA LEU A 107 4.35 1.72 -25.41
C LEU A 107 3.85 0.38 -25.95
N GLN A 108 3.08 0.39 -27.04
CA GLN A 108 2.62 -0.84 -27.69
C GLN A 108 3.80 -1.73 -28.13
N THR A 109 4.82 -1.13 -28.79
CA THR A 109 6.05 -1.85 -29.19
C THR A 109 6.79 -2.43 -27.97
N LEU A 110 6.87 -1.70 -26.84
CA LEU A 110 7.47 -2.20 -25.62
C LEU A 110 6.68 -3.38 -25.04
N LEU A 111 5.35 -3.28 -25.00
CA LEU A 111 4.49 -4.36 -24.49
C LEU A 111 4.56 -5.62 -25.39
N GLU A 112 4.60 -5.44 -26.71
CA GLU A 112 4.83 -6.55 -27.65
C GLU A 112 6.18 -7.24 -27.39
N TRP A 113 7.25 -6.47 -27.19
CA TRP A 113 8.56 -6.99 -26.86
C TRP A 113 8.57 -7.75 -25.52
N ILE A 114 7.86 -7.24 -24.49
CA ILE A 114 7.68 -7.90 -23.19
C ILE A 114 7.02 -9.28 -23.39
N ILE A 115 5.93 -9.33 -24.16
CA ILE A 115 5.20 -10.58 -24.45
C ILE A 115 6.06 -11.57 -25.23
N GLU A 116 6.72 -11.11 -26.29
CA GLU A 116 7.59 -11.95 -27.15
C GLU A 116 8.75 -12.59 -26.38
N ASN A 117 9.30 -11.87 -25.40
CA ASN A 117 10.40 -12.33 -24.57
C ASN A 117 9.94 -13.10 -23.32
N LYS A 118 8.63 -13.33 -23.15
CA LYS A 118 8.03 -13.99 -21.97
C LYS A 118 8.46 -13.32 -20.66
N ILE A 119 8.39 -12.00 -20.66
CA ILE A 119 8.64 -11.18 -19.49
C ILE A 119 7.29 -10.87 -18.84
N TYR A 120 7.24 -10.87 -17.52
CA TYR A 120 6.08 -10.47 -16.73
C TYR A 120 6.29 -9.07 -16.16
N ILE A 121 5.21 -8.40 -15.84
CA ILE A 121 5.23 -7.16 -15.07
C ILE A 121 4.82 -7.51 -13.66
N HIS A 122 5.64 -7.17 -12.69
CA HIS A 122 5.35 -7.27 -11.28
C HIS A 122 5.28 -5.88 -10.68
N PHE A 123 4.29 -5.63 -9.83
CA PHE A 123 4.22 -4.38 -9.08
C PHE A 123 3.47 -4.56 -7.77
N MET A 124 3.82 -3.72 -6.81
CA MET A 124 3.13 -3.53 -5.55
C MET A 124 2.88 -2.04 -5.40
N ALA A 125 1.70 -1.69 -4.92
CA ALA A 125 1.31 -0.29 -4.73
C ALA A 125 0.74 -0.10 -3.32
N MET A 126 1.07 1.02 -2.70
CA MET A 126 0.56 1.39 -1.39
C MET A 126 0.17 2.86 -1.37
N ASN A 127 -1.07 3.14 -1.02
CA ASN A 127 -1.50 4.49 -0.72
C ASN A 127 -1.07 4.85 0.72
N ASN A 128 -0.34 5.96 0.87
CA ASN A 128 0.24 6.36 2.15
C ASN A 128 -0.84 6.68 3.20
N LEU A 129 -1.91 7.38 2.82
CA LEU A 129 -2.99 7.70 3.74
C LEU A 129 -3.77 6.45 4.12
N TYR A 130 -4.07 5.57 3.15
CA TYR A 130 -4.73 4.29 3.42
C TYR A 130 -3.97 3.49 4.47
N TYR A 131 -2.66 3.31 4.26
CA TYR A 131 -1.80 2.59 5.20
C TYR A 131 -1.86 3.19 6.60
N GLY A 132 -1.77 4.53 6.69
CA GLY A 132 -1.78 5.22 7.97
C GLY A 132 -3.12 5.18 8.73
N VAL A 133 -4.26 4.95 8.05
CA VAL A 133 -5.59 4.97 8.71
C VAL A 133 -6.17 3.61 8.99
N VAL A 134 -5.71 2.54 8.31
CA VAL A 134 -6.27 1.18 8.52
C VAL A 134 -5.94 0.62 9.90
N ASP A 135 -4.88 1.10 10.54
CA ASP A 135 -4.49 0.74 11.91
C ASP A 135 -5.57 1.07 12.95
N ILE A 136 -6.46 2.03 12.64
CA ILE A 136 -7.64 2.27 13.48
C ILE A 136 -8.49 1.00 13.55
N VAL A 137 -8.83 0.41 12.40
CA VAL A 137 -9.66 -0.80 12.34
C VAL A 137 -8.91 -1.99 12.96
N ASP A 138 -7.62 -2.15 12.67
CA ASP A 138 -6.81 -3.24 13.19
C ASP A 138 -6.71 -3.16 14.73
N SER A 139 -6.47 -1.98 15.29
CA SER A 139 -6.45 -1.78 16.75
C SER A 139 -7.80 -2.08 17.40
N LEU A 140 -8.89 -1.72 16.73
CA LEU A 140 -10.23 -1.97 17.25
C LEU A 140 -10.57 -3.47 17.26
N ILE A 141 -10.08 -4.23 16.28
CA ILE A 141 -10.34 -5.67 16.14
C ILE A 141 -9.40 -6.49 17.02
N ALA A 142 -8.13 -6.13 17.12
CA ALA A 142 -7.09 -6.93 17.78
C ALA A 142 -7.43 -7.30 19.24
N ASP A 143 -8.16 -6.44 19.92
CA ASP A 143 -8.55 -6.61 21.32
C ASP A 143 -10.00 -7.10 21.49
N THR A 144 -10.71 -7.36 20.40
CA THR A 144 -12.06 -7.89 20.51
C THR A 144 -12.01 -9.41 20.45
N GLU A 145 -12.79 -10.09 21.32
CA GLU A 145 -13.04 -11.52 21.20
C GLU A 145 -13.81 -11.89 19.91
N LEU A 146 -13.88 -10.98 18.96
CA LEU A 146 -14.48 -11.16 17.62
C LEU A 146 -13.54 -11.95 16.70
N SER A 147 -13.04 -13.09 17.19
CA SER A 147 -12.37 -14.08 16.37
C SER A 147 -13.37 -14.64 15.37
N GLY A 148 -13.13 -14.41 14.07
CA GLY A 148 -13.91 -15.01 13.00
C GLY A 148 -14.68 -14.04 12.09
N LEU A 149 -14.39 -12.75 12.13
CA LEU A 149 -14.85 -11.85 11.07
C LEU A 149 -14.19 -12.27 9.75
N PRO A 150 -14.98 -12.41 8.65
CA PRO A 150 -14.42 -12.68 7.34
C PRO A 150 -13.42 -11.57 6.95
N TRP A 151 -12.29 -11.98 6.37
CA TRP A 151 -11.25 -11.04 5.93
C TRP A 151 -11.79 -9.99 4.95
N GLU A 152 -12.66 -10.40 4.04
CA GLU A 152 -13.29 -9.52 3.07
C GLU A 152 -14.12 -8.43 3.77
N TYR A 153 -14.73 -8.76 4.88
CA TYR A 153 -15.50 -7.79 5.65
C TYR A 153 -14.62 -6.80 6.39
N ILE A 154 -13.51 -7.27 6.99
CA ILE A 154 -12.49 -6.41 7.61
C ILE A 154 -11.93 -5.44 6.56
N THR A 155 -11.58 -5.95 5.39
CA THR A 155 -11.09 -5.14 4.27
C THR A 155 -12.15 -4.10 3.84
N HIS A 156 -13.42 -4.48 3.83
CA HIS A 156 -14.49 -3.53 3.51
C HIS A 156 -14.63 -2.43 4.57
N MET A 157 -14.53 -2.75 5.86
CA MET A 157 -14.50 -1.74 6.93
C MET A 157 -13.34 -0.76 6.75
N LYS A 158 -12.14 -1.26 6.45
CA LYS A 158 -10.94 -0.45 6.16
C LYS A 158 -11.16 0.48 4.97
N ASN A 159 -11.67 -0.06 3.88
CA ASN A 159 -11.94 0.69 2.65
C ASN A 159 -13.01 1.76 2.85
N ALA A 160 -14.09 1.45 3.55
CA ALA A 160 -15.14 2.41 3.87
C ALA A 160 -14.59 3.54 4.77
N LEU A 161 -13.88 3.19 5.85
CA LEU A 161 -13.28 4.19 6.74
C LEU A 161 -12.33 5.12 5.96
N TYR A 162 -11.41 4.55 5.17
CA TYR A 162 -10.49 5.34 4.34
C TYR A 162 -11.21 6.28 3.37
N LYS A 163 -12.22 5.76 2.66
CA LYS A 163 -13.00 6.52 1.68
C LYS A 163 -13.57 7.81 2.29
N TYR A 164 -14.19 7.70 3.45
CA TYR A 164 -14.83 8.84 4.10
C TYR A 164 -13.83 9.73 4.84
N ILE A 165 -12.75 9.18 5.40
CA ILE A 165 -11.63 9.97 5.91
C ILE A 165 -11.01 10.82 4.79
N ASN A 166 -10.78 10.24 3.62
CA ASN A 166 -10.22 10.97 2.49
C ASN A 166 -11.17 12.07 1.96
N ALA A 167 -12.49 11.84 2.03
CA ALA A 167 -13.49 12.83 1.65
C ALA A 167 -13.56 14.01 2.61
N ASP A 168 -13.36 13.77 3.91
CA ASP A 168 -13.39 14.82 4.97
C ASP A 168 -12.01 15.00 5.61
N ILE A 169 -10.97 14.97 4.79
CA ILE A 169 -9.58 14.95 5.25
C ILE A 169 -9.19 16.19 6.05
N ALA A 170 -9.82 17.34 5.79
CA ALA A 170 -9.52 18.56 6.51
C ALA A 170 -9.90 18.45 7.99
N TYR A 171 -11.08 17.94 8.30
CA TYR A 171 -11.51 17.69 9.67
C TYR A 171 -10.69 16.60 10.34
N ILE A 172 -10.48 15.48 9.66
CA ILE A 172 -9.71 14.36 10.20
C ILE A 172 -8.25 14.74 10.45
N HIS A 173 -7.65 15.58 9.61
CA HIS A 173 -6.31 16.12 9.83
C HIS A 173 -6.24 16.89 11.17
N GLU A 174 -7.22 17.74 11.48
CA GLU A 174 -7.29 18.47 12.75
C GLU A 174 -7.43 17.49 13.94
N VAL A 175 -8.26 16.46 13.82
CA VAL A 175 -8.41 15.40 14.84
C VAL A 175 -7.09 14.68 15.06
N PHE A 176 -6.44 14.24 13.98
CA PHE A 176 -5.17 13.54 14.06
C PHE A 176 -4.05 14.38 14.67
N LEU A 177 -3.99 15.67 14.28
CA LEU A 177 -3.03 16.62 14.84
C LEU A 177 -3.26 16.82 16.34
N HIS A 178 -4.54 16.97 16.74
CA HIS A 178 -4.92 17.20 18.14
C HIS A 178 -4.52 16.05 19.06
N TYR A 179 -4.75 14.80 18.63
CA TYR A 179 -4.46 13.61 19.43
C TYR A 179 -3.04 13.07 19.24
N GLY A 180 -2.23 13.66 18.34
CA GLY A 180 -0.89 13.18 18.03
C GLY A 180 -0.88 11.84 17.27
N TYR A 181 -1.98 11.54 16.53
CA TYR A 181 -2.15 10.29 15.80
C TYR A 181 -0.90 9.94 14.95
N PRO A 182 -0.41 8.68 14.91
CA PRO A 182 -1.00 7.49 15.51
C PRO A 182 -0.64 7.27 16.99
N ASN A 183 0.18 8.08 17.62
CA ASN A 183 0.53 7.94 19.02
C ASN A 183 -0.53 8.56 19.93
N ILE A 184 -1.65 7.86 20.10
CA ILE A 184 -2.72 8.30 21.00
C ILE A 184 -2.29 8.04 22.45
N ALA A 185 -2.20 9.10 23.28
CA ALA A 185 -1.91 8.95 24.68
C ALA A 185 -3.02 8.17 25.40
N ASP A 186 -2.65 7.31 26.37
CA ASP A 186 -3.59 6.42 27.08
C ASP A 186 -4.81 7.14 27.64
N GLU A 187 -4.60 8.34 28.23
CA GLU A 187 -5.66 9.18 28.76
C GLU A 187 -6.60 9.76 27.69
N SER A 188 -6.15 9.84 26.46
CA SER A 188 -6.89 10.43 25.32
C SER A 188 -7.64 9.39 24.48
N VAL A 189 -7.37 8.08 24.67
CA VAL A 189 -8.01 7.01 23.88
C VAL A 189 -9.53 7.09 23.92
N ARG A 190 -10.09 7.35 25.09
CA ARG A 190 -11.55 7.47 25.26
C ARG A 190 -12.11 8.61 24.40
N GLU A 191 -11.51 9.79 24.50
CA GLU A 191 -11.98 10.97 23.81
C GLU A 191 -11.80 10.85 22.30
N PHE A 192 -10.67 10.31 21.85
CA PHE A 192 -10.44 9.99 20.44
C PHE A 192 -11.52 9.07 19.89
N CYS A 193 -11.84 7.97 20.60
CA CYS A 193 -12.90 7.07 20.19
C CYS A 193 -14.29 7.74 20.16
N GLU A 194 -14.59 8.63 21.09
CA GLU A 194 -15.85 9.39 21.14
C GLU A 194 -15.94 10.36 19.95
N VAL A 195 -14.86 11.09 19.63
CA VAL A 195 -14.80 12.02 18.50
C VAL A 195 -14.95 11.28 17.17
N MET A 196 -14.18 10.23 16.95
CA MET A 196 -14.27 9.44 15.73
C MET A 196 -15.63 8.75 15.56
N SER A 197 -16.21 8.25 16.68
CA SER A 197 -17.56 7.66 16.65
C SER A 197 -18.65 8.68 16.32
N GLY A 198 -18.52 9.91 16.82
CA GLY A 198 -19.43 11.02 16.54
C GLY A 198 -19.34 11.47 15.08
N TRP A 199 -18.10 11.59 14.56
CA TRP A 199 -17.89 11.90 13.15
C TRP A 199 -18.52 10.86 12.22
N ILE A 200 -18.32 9.56 12.50
CA ILE A 200 -18.94 8.49 11.69
C ILE A 200 -20.47 8.57 11.73
N GLU A 201 -21.06 8.93 12.86
CA GLU A 201 -22.52 9.03 13.01
C GLU A 201 -23.15 10.12 12.12
N GLU A 202 -22.37 11.14 11.73
CA GLU A 202 -22.79 12.23 10.87
C GLU A 202 -22.60 11.95 9.36
N ILE A 203 -21.95 10.83 9.01
CA ILE A 203 -21.69 10.46 7.60
C ILE A 203 -22.99 9.98 6.94
N GLU A 204 -23.34 10.59 5.81
CA GLU A 204 -24.31 10.05 4.87
C GLU A 204 -23.60 9.11 3.90
N ALA A 205 -23.69 7.79 4.15
CA ALA A 205 -23.01 6.79 3.33
C ALA A 205 -23.63 6.71 1.93
N GLU A 206 -22.81 6.50 0.91
CA GLU A 206 -23.24 6.43 -0.49
C GLU A 206 -24.07 5.18 -0.82
N ASN A 207 -23.93 4.13 0.00
CA ASN A 207 -24.63 2.87 -0.18
C ASN A 207 -24.75 2.10 1.15
N GLU A 208 -25.68 1.13 1.21
CA GLU A 208 -25.97 0.34 2.40
C GLU A 208 -24.77 -0.49 2.91
N ALA A 209 -23.87 -0.93 2.01
CA ALA A 209 -22.71 -1.71 2.41
C ALA A 209 -21.68 -0.85 3.15
N ASP A 210 -21.42 0.37 2.67
CA ASP A 210 -20.56 1.33 3.34
C ASP A 210 -21.18 1.77 4.68
N ASP A 211 -22.49 2.01 4.73
CA ASP A 211 -23.23 2.37 5.96
C ASP A 211 -23.06 1.29 7.02
N PHE A 212 -23.26 0.03 6.66
CA PHE A 212 -23.10 -1.10 7.56
C PHE A 212 -21.63 -1.25 8.04
N ALA A 213 -20.66 -1.06 7.15
CA ALA A 213 -19.25 -1.12 7.49
C ALA A 213 -18.85 -0.01 8.46
N LEU A 214 -19.27 1.23 8.21
CA LEU A 214 -19.03 2.39 9.07
C LEU A 214 -19.71 2.22 10.43
N GLU A 215 -20.96 1.74 10.47
CA GLU A 215 -21.64 1.46 11.73
C GLU A 215 -20.89 0.41 12.55
N SER A 216 -20.32 -0.61 11.89
CA SER A 216 -19.50 -1.61 12.59
C SER A 216 -18.23 -1.00 13.18
N VAL A 217 -17.52 -0.13 12.44
CA VAL A 217 -16.37 0.61 12.98
C VAL A 217 -16.83 1.49 14.15
N ARG A 218 -17.96 2.17 14.03
CA ARG A 218 -18.53 3.01 15.10
C ARG A 218 -18.82 2.20 16.38
N GLN A 219 -19.39 0.99 16.25
CA GLN A 219 -19.65 0.12 17.41
C GLN A 219 -18.34 -0.37 18.07
N LEU A 220 -17.33 -0.68 17.26
CA LEU A 220 -15.99 -1.03 17.76
C LEU A 220 -15.37 0.14 18.52
N LEU A 221 -15.43 1.37 18.00
CA LEU A 221 -14.97 2.58 18.68
C LEU A 221 -15.70 2.78 20.02
N LYS A 222 -17.05 2.63 20.06
CA LYS A 222 -17.82 2.71 21.29
C LYS A 222 -17.42 1.66 22.33
N SER A 223 -16.99 0.48 21.89
CA SER A 223 -16.46 -0.55 22.76
C SER A 223 -15.06 -0.17 23.27
N ALA A 224 -14.20 0.29 22.38
CA ALA A 224 -12.80 0.60 22.65
C ALA A 224 -12.61 1.79 23.60
N ARG A 225 -13.54 2.72 23.71
CA ARG A 225 -13.46 3.87 24.66
C ARG A 225 -13.35 3.46 26.14
N LYS A 226 -13.53 2.18 26.47
CA LYS A 226 -13.32 1.63 27.82
C LYS A 226 -11.90 1.09 28.03
N LYS A 227 -11.11 1.03 26.96
CA LYS A 227 -9.74 0.53 26.99
C LYS A 227 -8.78 1.64 27.40
N LYS A 228 -7.59 1.25 27.81
CA LYS A 228 -6.52 2.19 28.16
C LYS A 228 -5.64 2.52 26.97
N ASN A 229 -5.49 1.59 26.04
CA ASN A 229 -4.66 1.76 24.85
C ASN A 229 -5.29 1.10 23.63
N LEU A 230 -4.75 1.43 22.46
CA LEU A 230 -5.08 0.85 21.15
C LEU A 230 -3.76 0.30 20.57
N CYS A 231 -3.67 -1.03 20.37
CA CYS A 231 -2.39 -1.73 20.16
C CYS A 231 -1.56 -1.25 18.98
N PHE A 232 -2.15 -0.69 17.95
CA PHE A 232 -1.42 -0.18 16.77
C PHE A 232 -1.37 1.35 16.71
N LEU A 233 -1.97 2.04 17.70
CA LEU A 233 -2.07 3.50 17.77
C LEU A 233 -1.44 4.10 19.02
N THR A 234 -0.93 3.27 19.92
CA THR A 234 -0.22 3.71 21.13
C THR A 234 1.24 3.30 21.02
N ASP A 235 2.12 4.01 21.71
CA ASP A 235 3.57 3.80 21.70
C ASP A 235 4.25 4.00 20.32
N ASN A 236 3.57 4.65 19.36
CA ASN A 236 4.12 5.04 18.08
C ASN A 236 4.85 6.40 18.17
N GLU A 237 5.49 6.81 17.08
CA GLU A 237 6.01 8.16 16.95
C GLU A 237 4.86 9.14 16.63
N ASN A 238 4.82 10.28 17.34
CA ASN A 238 3.80 11.31 17.12
C ASN A 238 3.76 11.76 15.67
N LEU A 239 2.57 11.78 15.08
CA LEU A 239 2.29 12.30 13.74
C LEU A 239 2.98 11.51 12.61
N MET A 240 3.66 10.40 12.91
CA MET A 240 4.28 9.53 11.92
C MET A 240 3.29 8.44 11.51
N LEU A 241 2.71 8.58 10.32
CA LEU A 241 1.77 7.61 9.76
C LEU A 241 2.47 6.40 9.14
N MET A 242 3.69 6.63 8.63
CA MET A 242 4.52 5.59 8.04
C MET A 242 5.98 6.03 8.09
N ASP A 243 6.85 5.17 8.56
CA ASP A 243 8.28 5.40 8.75
C ASP A 243 9.17 4.80 7.65
N GLY A 244 8.58 4.06 6.70
CA GLY A 244 9.29 3.50 5.55
C GLY A 244 8.45 2.54 4.71
N TYR A 245 9.08 2.02 3.66
CA TYR A 245 8.46 1.08 2.71
C TYR A 245 9.10 -0.32 2.77
N GLU A 246 9.83 -0.62 3.83
CA GLU A 246 10.63 -1.85 3.97
C GLU A 246 9.78 -3.11 3.77
N SER A 247 8.54 -3.10 4.23
CA SER A 247 7.61 -4.23 4.06
C SER A 247 7.37 -4.57 2.58
N LEU A 248 7.24 -3.55 1.72
CA LEU A 248 7.04 -3.73 0.28
C LEU A 248 8.29 -4.28 -0.42
N TYR A 249 9.49 -3.90 0.04
CA TYR A 249 10.73 -4.48 -0.48
C TYR A 249 10.95 -5.92 0.00
N MET A 250 10.55 -6.23 1.23
CA MET A 250 10.74 -7.55 1.81
C MET A 250 9.74 -8.58 1.29
N GLU A 251 8.51 -8.17 0.96
CA GLU A 251 7.46 -9.09 0.53
C GLU A 251 7.84 -9.92 -0.70
N PRO A 252 8.30 -9.38 -1.83
CA PRO A 252 8.70 -10.21 -2.96
C PRO A 252 9.89 -11.13 -2.63
N ILE A 253 10.79 -10.73 -1.73
CA ILE A 253 11.96 -11.54 -1.36
C ILE A 253 11.52 -12.81 -0.61
N TYR A 254 10.63 -12.69 0.38
CA TYR A 254 10.17 -13.89 1.10
C TYR A 254 9.11 -14.68 0.33
N MET A 255 8.35 -14.02 -0.56
CA MET A 255 7.37 -14.72 -1.41
C MET A 255 8.03 -15.56 -2.49
N PHE A 256 9.16 -15.13 -3.05
CA PHE A 256 9.91 -15.85 -4.11
C PHE A 256 11.35 -16.16 -3.65
N PRO A 257 11.53 -17.05 -2.65
CA PRO A 257 12.83 -17.26 -1.99
C PRO A 257 13.91 -17.88 -2.87
N ASN A 258 13.53 -18.49 -4.00
CA ASN A 258 14.47 -19.12 -4.95
C ASN A 258 14.85 -18.18 -6.09
N SER A 259 14.48 -16.91 -6.02
CA SER A 259 14.64 -15.95 -7.10
C SER A 259 15.76 -14.95 -6.83
N GLU A 260 16.24 -14.32 -7.89
CA GLU A 260 17.17 -13.19 -7.81
C GLU A 260 16.37 -11.89 -7.82
N HIS A 261 16.67 -11.00 -6.87
CA HIS A 261 15.99 -9.71 -6.71
C HIS A 261 17.00 -8.57 -6.88
N ILE A 262 16.80 -7.72 -7.89
CA ILE A 262 17.69 -6.62 -8.25
C ILE A 262 16.91 -5.32 -8.11
N PHE A 263 17.33 -4.51 -7.14
CA PHE A 263 16.78 -3.17 -6.87
C PHE A 263 17.76 -2.12 -7.42
N ASP A 264 17.22 -1.05 -8.04
CA ASP A 264 18.01 0.07 -8.58
C ASP A 264 18.44 1.03 -7.45
#